data_5b2233673f0109bb56f142c369285ff7
#
_entry.id   5b2233673f0109bb56f142c369285ff7
#
_cell.length_a   1.000
_cell.length_b   1.000
_cell.length_c   1.000
_cell.angle_alpha   90.00
_cell.angle_beta   90.00
_cell.angle_gamma   90.00
#
_symmetry.space_group_name_H-M   'P 1'
#
loop_
_entity.id
_entity.type
_entity.pdbx_description
1 polymer ?
#
loop_
_entity_poly.entity_id
_entity_poly.type
_entity_poly.pdbx_seq_one_letter_code
_entity_poly.pdbx_strand_id
1 'polypeptide(L)'
;MVRRILTVMIAFIGIAASGFVSEANDRYGKQKVVYHINYAGGESDKKYLGAMRNIQNHINAVGAENLEIKVVIHGNGIGVLKSAKVNEKLQSNVANLKSQNVSFDVCANTLKGKKLNFEKDLYDVFKEDIVPSGVAELSHLQQQGFTYIKP
;
A
#
# COMPACT_ATOMS: atom_id res chain seq x y z
N MET A 1 -15.80 -33.40 -69.99
CA MET A 1 -15.83 -32.20 -69.19
C MET A 1 -15.60 -32.56 -67.73
N VAL A 2 -14.36 -32.39 -67.20
CA VAL A 2 -14.01 -32.72 -65.83
C VAL A 2 -13.88 -31.41 -65.08
N ARG A 3 -14.80 -31.16 -64.12
CA ARG A 3 -14.79 -29.98 -63.23
C ARG A 3 -13.82 -30.23 -62.07
N ARG A 4 -12.69 -29.51 -62.05
CA ARG A 4 -11.77 -29.50 -60.91
C ARG A 4 -12.35 -28.60 -59.82
N ILE A 5 -12.66 -29.18 -58.68
CA ILE A 5 -13.03 -28.45 -57.44
C ILE A 5 -11.73 -28.10 -56.73
N LEU A 6 -11.47 -26.80 -56.61
CA LEU A 6 -10.31 -26.25 -55.87
C LEU A 6 -10.72 -26.05 -54.41
N THR A 7 -10.23 -26.91 -53.51
CA THR A 7 -10.45 -26.79 -52.08
C THR A 7 -9.46 -25.79 -51.52
N VAL A 8 -9.94 -24.62 -51.09
CA VAL A 8 -9.14 -23.62 -50.39
C VAL A 8 -9.09 -23.99 -48.91
N MET A 9 -7.91 -24.39 -48.42
CA MET A 9 -7.64 -24.58 -47.00
C MET A 9 -7.32 -23.22 -46.38
N ILE A 10 -8.22 -22.71 -45.54
CA ILE A 10 -7.96 -21.52 -44.72
C ILE A 10 -7.25 -22.00 -43.44
N ALA A 11 -5.96 -21.71 -43.34
CA ALA A 11 -5.20 -21.93 -42.12
C ALA A 11 -5.53 -20.82 -41.09
N PHE A 12 -6.21 -21.19 -40.00
CA PHE A 12 -6.39 -20.34 -38.85
C PHE A 12 -5.06 -20.28 -38.07
N ILE A 13 -4.35 -19.17 -38.18
CA ILE A 13 -3.21 -18.86 -37.29
C ILE A 13 -3.79 -18.34 -35.99
N GLY A 14 -3.88 -19.22 -35.01
CA GLY A 14 -4.21 -18.83 -33.63
C GLY A 14 -3.06 -18.04 -33.03
N ILE A 15 -3.22 -16.73 -32.85
CA ILE A 15 -2.31 -15.90 -32.07
C ILE A 15 -2.56 -16.25 -30.61
N ALA A 16 -1.70 -17.10 -30.03
CA ALA A 16 -1.65 -17.29 -28.59
C ALA A 16 -1.12 -15.98 -27.97
N ALA A 17 -2.03 -15.18 -27.41
CA ALA A 17 -1.66 -14.06 -26.54
C ALA A 17 -1.03 -14.66 -25.26
N SER A 18 0.30 -14.75 -25.26
CA SER A 18 1.06 -15.06 -24.06
C SER A 18 0.88 -13.88 -23.10
N GLY A 19 -0.14 -13.95 -22.23
CA GLY A 19 -0.24 -13.06 -21.09
C GLY A 19 1.02 -13.27 -20.25
N PHE A 20 1.84 -12.23 -20.11
CA PHE A 20 2.87 -12.18 -19.07
C PHE A 20 2.15 -12.20 -17.74
N VAL A 21 1.88 -13.37 -17.18
CA VAL A 21 1.61 -13.54 -15.77
C VAL A 21 2.95 -13.21 -15.12
N SER A 22 3.03 -12.06 -14.42
CA SER A 22 4.16 -11.77 -13.53
C SER A 22 4.23 -12.94 -12.55
N GLU A 23 5.23 -13.80 -12.67
CA GLU A 23 5.50 -14.82 -11.68
C GLU A 23 5.73 -14.09 -10.36
N ALA A 24 4.74 -14.20 -9.44
CA ALA A 24 4.93 -13.78 -8.07
C ALA A 24 6.22 -14.44 -7.58
N ASN A 25 7.15 -13.64 -7.08
CA ASN A 25 8.46 -14.13 -6.72
C ASN A 25 8.32 -15.21 -5.63
N ASP A 26 8.45 -16.48 -5.99
CA ASP A 26 8.28 -17.65 -5.11
C ASP A 26 9.10 -17.58 -3.81
N ARG A 27 10.14 -16.73 -3.81
CA ARG A 27 10.99 -16.51 -2.64
C ARG A 27 10.24 -16.00 -1.42
N TYR A 28 9.23 -15.12 -1.62
CA TYR A 28 8.67 -14.38 -0.49
C TYR A 28 7.33 -14.93 0.03
N GLY A 29 6.54 -15.60 -0.80
CA GLY A 29 5.22 -16.11 -0.44
C GLY A 29 4.26 -15.04 0.07
N LYS A 30 3.17 -15.46 0.73
CA LYS A 30 2.18 -14.55 1.33
C LYS A 30 2.70 -13.95 2.64
N GLN A 31 2.50 -12.64 2.83
CA GLN A 31 2.98 -11.91 4.01
C GLN A 31 1.89 -10.98 4.59
N LYS A 32 1.87 -10.89 5.92
CA LYS A 32 1.17 -9.85 6.68
C LYS A 32 2.21 -8.94 7.30
N VAL A 33 2.12 -7.65 7.04
CA VAL A 33 3.18 -6.70 7.43
C VAL A 33 2.58 -5.46 8.08
N VAL A 34 3.08 -5.09 9.26
CA VAL A 34 2.79 -3.81 9.87
C VAL A 34 4.00 -2.87 9.78
N TYR A 35 3.81 -1.77 9.09
CA TYR A 35 4.76 -0.66 9.05
C TYR A 35 4.46 0.32 10.18
N HIS A 36 5.50 0.74 10.90
CA HIS A 36 5.37 1.65 12.04
C HIS A 36 6.00 3.00 11.74
N ILE A 37 5.20 4.07 11.70
CA ILE A 37 5.66 5.43 11.50
C ILE A 37 5.30 6.29 12.73
N ASN A 38 6.31 6.64 13.54
CA ASN A 38 6.15 7.49 14.74
C ASN A 38 7.13 8.67 14.82
N TYR A 39 7.94 8.85 13.79
CA TYR A 39 8.95 9.90 13.66
C TYR A 39 8.45 11.09 12.83
N ALA A 40 9.17 12.21 12.88
CA ALA A 40 8.90 13.39 12.06
C ALA A 40 9.46 13.21 10.63
N GLY A 41 8.83 13.86 9.63
CA GLY A 41 9.18 13.76 8.21
C GLY A 41 10.56 14.31 7.86
N GLY A 42 11.12 15.15 8.71
CA GLY A 42 12.35 15.85 8.42
C GLY A 42 12.17 16.95 7.38
N GLU A 43 13.27 17.47 6.87
CA GLU A 43 13.27 18.50 5.84
C GLU A 43 12.50 18.04 4.61
N SER A 44 11.52 18.83 4.16
CA SER A 44 10.68 18.56 2.96
C SER A 44 10.04 17.17 2.97
N ASP A 45 9.69 16.64 4.15
CA ASP A 45 9.06 15.33 4.35
C ASP A 45 9.87 14.13 3.79
N LYS A 46 11.19 14.28 3.62
CA LYS A 46 12.06 13.25 3.00
C LYS A 46 11.92 11.88 3.65
N LYS A 47 11.78 11.81 4.99
CA LYS A 47 11.62 10.55 5.72
C LYS A 47 10.27 9.90 5.40
N TYR A 48 9.19 10.67 5.32
CA TYR A 48 7.87 10.16 4.96
C TYR A 48 7.85 9.65 3.51
N LEU A 49 8.41 10.42 2.57
CA LEU A 49 8.55 10.00 1.18
C LEU A 49 9.40 8.72 1.07
N GLY A 50 10.44 8.59 1.89
CA GLY A 50 11.26 7.38 2.00
C GLY A 50 10.45 6.17 2.45
N ALA A 51 9.63 6.35 3.50
CA ALA A 51 8.76 5.30 4.02
C ALA A 51 7.73 4.83 2.97
N MET A 52 7.05 5.76 2.28
CA MET A 52 6.09 5.40 1.22
C MET A 52 6.77 4.64 0.08
N ARG A 53 7.98 5.05 -0.32
CA ARG A 53 8.77 4.34 -1.32
C ARG A 53 9.16 2.93 -0.86
N ASN A 54 9.54 2.74 0.41
CA ASN A 54 9.89 1.42 0.94
C ASN A 54 8.68 0.47 0.90
N ILE A 55 7.48 0.95 1.25
CA ILE A 55 6.24 0.18 1.16
C ILE A 55 5.97 -0.19 -0.30
N GLN A 56 6.07 0.76 -1.24
CA GLN A 56 5.87 0.48 -2.66
C GLN A 56 6.90 -0.53 -3.21
N ASN A 57 8.16 -0.42 -2.82
CA ASN A 57 9.19 -1.39 -3.22
C ASN A 57 8.89 -2.80 -2.69
N HIS A 58 8.32 -2.90 -1.48
CA HIS A 58 7.89 -4.18 -0.92
C HIS A 58 6.76 -4.79 -1.76
N ILE A 59 5.75 -3.99 -2.10
CA ILE A 59 4.64 -4.43 -2.96
C ILE A 59 5.17 -4.89 -4.33
N ASN A 60 6.08 -4.14 -4.94
CA ASN A 60 6.66 -4.49 -6.24
C ASN A 60 7.48 -5.80 -6.20
N ALA A 61 8.10 -6.10 -5.05
CA ALA A 61 8.92 -7.30 -4.90
C ALA A 61 8.13 -8.58 -4.63
N VAL A 62 6.99 -8.47 -3.94
CA VAL A 62 6.22 -9.63 -3.45
C VAL A 62 4.95 -9.87 -4.26
N GLY A 63 4.40 -8.80 -4.85
CA GLY A 63 3.08 -8.78 -5.48
C GLY A 63 1.99 -8.34 -4.50
N ALA A 64 1.12 -7.42 -4.93
CA ALA A 64 0.06 -6.87 -4.08
C ALA A 64 -0.92 -7.95 -3.58
N GLU A 65 -1.17 -8.97 -4.39
CA GLU A 65 -2.05 -10.10 -4.11
C GLU A 65 -1.51 -11.02 -3.00
N ASN A 66 -0.21 -10.94 -2.70
CA ASN A 66 0.47 -11.72 -1.68
C ASN A 66 0.69 -10.94 -0.38
N LEU A 67 0.23 -9.67 -0.30
CA LEU A 67 0.51 -8.78 0.80
C LEU A 67 -0.77 -8.29 1.49
N GLU A 68 -0.77 -8.37 2.83
CA GLU A 68 -1.66 -7.61 3.69
C GLU A 68 -0.82 -6.58 4.44
N ILE A 69 -0.96 -5.30 4.11
CA ILE A 69 -0.13 -4.22 4.66
C ILE A 69 -0.97 -3.26 5.50
N LYS A 70 -0.54 -3.03 6.73
CA LYS A 70 -1.05 -1.98 7.62
C LYS A 70 0.06 -1.00 7.98
N VAL A 71 -0.25 0.29 7.96
CA VAL A 71 0.67 1.36 8.36
C VAL A 71 0.13 1.99 9.63
N VAL A 72 0.71 1.64 10.78
CA VAL A 72 0.32 2.21 12.07
C VAL A 72 1.06 3.53 12.31
N ILE A 73 0.29 4.59 12.51
CA ILE A 73 0.78 5.96 12.65
C ILE A 73 0.42 6.50 14.04
N HIS A 74 1.44 6.93 14.80
CA HIS A 74 1.24 7.65 16.05
C HIS A 74 2.34 8.68 16.32
N GLY A 75 2.19 9.49 17.38
CA GLY A 75 3.17 10.51 17.75
C GLY A 75 3.45 11.49 16.59
N ASN A 76 4.71 11.68 16.25
CA ASN A 76 5.09 12.57 15.16
C ASN A 76 4.81 11.98 13.77
N GLY A 77 4.60 10.67 13.67
CA GLY A 77 4.24 10.01 12.41
C GLY A 77 2.93 10.52 11.80
N ILE A 78 2.03 11.10 12.61
CA ILE A 78 0.79 11.73 12.11
C ILE A 78 1.07 12.78 11.02
N GLY A 79 2.27 13.33 10.99
CA GLY A 79 2.73 14.26 9.99
C GLY A 79 2.65 13.73 8.56
N VAL A 80 2.72 12.41 8.34
CA VAL A 80 2.53 11.80 7.00
C VAL A 80 1.21 12.30 6.40
N LEU A 81 0.11 12.08 7.11
CA LEU A 81 -1.23 12.39 6.60
C LEU A 81 -1.56 13.89 6.71
N LYS A 82 -0.94 14.60 7.68
CA LYS A 82 -1.08 16.05 7.77
C LYS A 82 -0.37 16.76 6.61
N SER A 83 0.89 16.41 6.34
CA SER A 83 1.66 16.98 5.22
C SER A 83 1.07 16.61 3.87
N ALA A 84 0.48 15.43 3.71
CA ALA A 84 -0.16 15.01 2.46
C ALA A 84 -1.31 15.93 2.01
N LYS A 85 -1.87 16.78 2.90
CA LYS A 85 -2.87 17.79 2.51
C LYS A 85 -2.28 18.92 1.65
N VAL A 86 -0.99 19.18 1.74
CA VAL A 86 -0.33 20.32 1.07
C VAL A 86 0.90 19.90 0.25
N ASN A 87 1.43 18.72 0.48
CA ASN A 87 2.54 18.14 -0.27
C ASN A 87 2.00 17.14 -1.29
N GLU A 88 1.83 17.58 -2.54
CA GLU A 88 1.24 16.79 -3.63
C GLU A 88 1.95 15.45 -3.87
N LYS A 89 3.28 15.43 -3.73
CA LYS A 89 4.04 14.19 -3.90
C LYS A 89 3.73 13.17 -2.81
N LEU A 90 3.64 13.62 -1.58
CA LEU A 90 3.27 12.76 -0.45
C LEU A 90 1.81 12.31 -0.56
N GLN A 91 0.91 13.23 -0.95
CA GLN A 91 -0.48 12.94 -1.23
C GLN A 91 -0.64 11.82 -2.27
N SER A 92 0.03 11.96 -3.42
CA SER A 92 -0.01 10.97 -4.49
C SER A 92 0.51 9.61 -4.04
N ASN A 93 1.59 9.58 -3.23
CA ASN A 93 2.13 8.33 -2.71
C ASN A 93 1.15 7.64 -1.73
N VAL A 94 0.53 8.39 -0.82
CA VAL A 94 -0.48 7.84 0.10
C VAL A 94 -1.68 7.30 -0.66
N ALA A 95 -2.23 8.09 -1.61
CA ALA A 95 -3.36 7.67 -2.44
C ALA A 95 -3.04 6.40 -3.25
N ASN A 96 -1.85 6.34 -3.85
CA ASN A 96 -1.41 5.17 -4.61
C ASN A 96 -1.29 3.92 -3.73
N LEU A 97 -0.77 4.03 -2.52
CA LEU A 97 -0.68 2.90 -1.60
C LEU A 97 -2.08 2.43 -1.14
N LYS A 98 -2.98 3.37 -0.82
CA LYS A 98 -4.36 3.04 -0.46
C LYS A 98 -5.10 2.33 -1.60
N SER A 99 -4.88 2.72 -2.85
CA SER A 99 -5.46 2.04 -4.02
C SER A 99 -4.96 0.60 -4.21
N GLN A 100 -3.85 0.23 -3.56
CA GLN A 100 -3.28 -1.11 -3.51
C GLN A 100 -3.63 -1.86 -2.20
N ASN A 101 -4.71 -1.46 -1.52
CA ASN A 101 -5.21 -2.06 -0.27
C ASN A 101 -4.27 -1.90 0.94
N VAL A 102 -3.40 -0.89 0.95
CA VAL A 102 -2.64 -0.52 2.15
C VAL A 102 -3.52 0.30 3.07
N SER A 103 -3.75 -0.14 4.32
CA SER A 103 -4.47 0.64 5.33
C SER A 103 -3.52 1.53 6.15
N PHE A 104 -4.05 2.69 6.60
CA PHE A 104 -3.32 3.64 7.43
C PHE A 104 -4.06 3.81 8.76
N ASP A 105 -3.60 3.11 9.79
CA ASP A 105 -4.23 3.05 11.11
C ASP A 105 -3.71 4.22 11.98
N VAL A 106 -4.61 5.15 12.35
CA VAL A 106 -4.30 6.40 13.03
C VAL A 106 -4.63 6.33 14.51
N CYS A 107 -3.66 6.62 15.37
CA CYS A 107 -3.80 6.56 16.82
C CYS A 107 -4.70 7.67 17.38
N ALA A 108 -5.84 7.32 18.01
CA ALA A 108 -6.76 8.25 18.66
C ALA A 108 -6.07 9.06 19.79
N ASN A 109 -5.19 8.42 20.56
CA ASN A 109 -4.43 9.13 21.61
C ASN A 109 -3.55 10.23 21.02
N THR A 110 -2.97 10.01 19.83
CA THR A 110 -2.18 11.04 19.14
C THR A 110 -3.06 12.19 18.67
N LEU A 111 -4.23 11.89 18.08
CA LEU A 111 -5.19 12.92 17.67
C LEU A 111 -5.60 13.80 18.86
N LYS A 112 -5.99 13.16 19.98
CA LYS A 112 -6.35 13.86 21.21
C LYS A 112 -5.20 14.70 21.76
N GLY A 113 -4.01 14.14 21.90
CA GLY A 113 -2.83 14.83 22.47
C GLY A 113 -2.37 16.01 21.61
N LYS A 114 -2.52 15.94 20.29
CA LYS A 114 -2.17 17.02 19.36
C LYS A 114 -3.36 17.93 19.00
N LYS A 115 -4.55 17.68 19.57
CA LYS A 115 -5.80 18.43 19.31
C LYS A 115 -6.14 18.48 17.81
N LEU A 116 -5.97 17.36 17.09
CA LEU A 116 -6.26 17.24 15.68
C LEU A 116 -7.65 16.64 15.46
N ASN A 117 -8.36 17.19 14.47
CA ASN A 117 -9.57 16.61 13.90
C ASN A 117 -9.18 15.82 12.64
N PHE A 118 -9.44 14.51 12.59
CA PHE A 118 -8.98 13.67 11.50
C PHE A 118 -9.59 14.05 10.14
N GLU A 119 -10.86 14.46 10.09
CA GLU A 119 -11.54 14.86 8.85
C GLU A 119 -11.00 16.18 8.28
N LYS A 120 -10.65 17.13 9.16
CA LYS A 120 -10.21 18.46 8.77
C LYS A 120 -8.71 18.57 8.55
N ASP A 121 -7.92 17.91 9.41
CA ASP A 121 -6.47 18.12 9.52
C ASP A 121 -5.64 17.06 8.81
N LEU A 122 -6.24 15.90 8.46
CA LEU A 122 -5.53 14.81 7.82
C LEU A 122 -6.06 14.54 6.41
N TYR A 123 -5.20 14.00 5.56
CA TYR A 123 -5.54 13.62 4.20
C TYR A 123 -6.14 12.21 4.19
N ASP A 124 -7.36 12.10 3.64
CA ASP A 124 -8.04 10.82 3.33
C ASP A 124 -8.09 9.85 4.51
N VAL A 125 -8.51 10.36 5.68
CA VAL A 125 -8.69 9.57 6.91
C VAL A 125 -10.16 9.52 7.28
N PHE A 126 -10.66 8.33 7.54
CA PHE A 126 -12.03 8.04 7.92
C PHE A 126 -12.10 7.50 9.35
N LYS A 127 -13.32 7.40 9.88
CA LYS A 127 -13.55 6.93 11.26
C LYS A 127 -13.03 5.50 11.49
N GLU A 128 -13.14 4.65 10.51
CA GLU A 128 -12.66 3.26 10.50
C GLU A 128 -11.14 3.13 10.54
N ASP A 129 -10.40 4.16 10.12
CA ASP A 129 -8.94 4.21 10.20
C ASP A 129 -8.44 4.53 11.62
N ILE A 130 -9.35 4.90 12.55
CA ILE A 130 -8.94 5.35 13.88
C ILE A 130 -8.87 4.18 14.85
N VAL A 131 -7.66 3.90 15.34
CA VAL A 131 -7.41 2.90 16.37
C VAL A 131 -7.22 3.56 17.74
N PRO A 132 -7.68 2.94 18.85
CA PRO A 132 -7.59 3.55 20.18
C PRO A 132 -6.18 3.95 20.59
N SER A 133 -5.20 3.11 20.29
CA SER A 133 -3.79 3.31 20.61
C SER A 133 -2.89 2.67 19.57
N GLY A 134 -2.03 3.46 18.92
CA GLY A 134 -1.10 2.91 17.93
C GLY A 134 -0.12 1.89 18.50
N VAL A 135 0.31 2.06 19.77
CA VAL A 135 1.20 1.09 20.43
C VAL A 135 0.47 -0.24 20.69
N ALA A 136 -0.77 -0.18 21.15
CA ALA A 136 -1.58 -1.38 21.38
C ALA A 136 -1.90 -2.07 20.04
N GLU A 137 -2.19 -1.30 19.00
CA GLU A 137 -2.45 -1.82 17.66
C GLU A 137 -1.24 -2.57 17.09
N LEU A 138 -0.02 -2.04 17.25
CA LEU A 138 1.21 -2.74 16.85
C LEU A 138 1.36 -4.09 17.55
N SER A 139 1.06 -4.16 18.85
CA SER A 139 1.09 -5.43 19.59
C SER A 139 0.01 -6.40 19.11
N HIS A 140 -1.21 -5.90 18.95
CA HIS A 140 -2.35 -6.67 18.47
C HIS A 140 -2.09 -7.30 17.08
N LEU A 141 -1.61 -6.51 16.13
CA LEU A 141 -1.32 -6.99 14.78
C LEU A 141 -0.20 -8.05 14.78
N GLN A 142 0.86 -7.86 15.58
CA GLN A 142 1.93 -8.86 15.68
C GLN A 142 1.41 -10.19 16.27
N GLN A 143 0.49 -10.17 17.22
CA GLN A 143 -0.18 -11.37 17.72
C GLN A 143 -1.06 -12.05 16.66
N GLN A 144 -1.50 -11.30 15.64
CA GLN A 144 -2.24 -11.82 14.48
C GLN A 144 -1.32 -12.29 13.33
N GLY A 145 0.00 -12.33 13.56
CA GLY A 145 0.99 -12.81 12.60
C GLY A 145 1.55 -11.75 11.66
N PHE A 146 1.29 -10.46 11.92
CA PHE A 146 1.96 -9.39 11.16
C PHE A 146 3.42 -9.24 11.57
N THR A 147 4.32 -9.26 10.59
CA THR A 147 5.73 -8.92 10.81
C THR A 147 5.90 -7.41 10.93
N TYR A 148 6.73 -6.97 11.88
CA TYR A 148 6.95 -5.55 12.15
C TYR A 148 8.10 -4.99 11.31
N ILE A 149 7.85 -3.86 10.63
CA ILE A 149 8.89 -3.09 9.92
C ILE A 149 8.82 -1.62 10.34
N LYS A 150 9.98 -1.06 10.63
CA LYS A 150 10.17 0.39 10.83
C LYS A 150 10.96 0.94 9.66
N PRO A 151 10.30 1.64 8.69
CA PRO A 151 10.93 2.14 7.47
C PRO A 151 11.82 3.36 7.69
#